data_b05fc4b17bd970382e4cc56879987cda
#
_entry.id   b05fc4b17bd970382e4cc56879987cda
#
_cell.length_a   1.000
_cell.length_b   1.000
_cell.length_c   1.000
_cell.angle_alpha   90.00
_cell.angle_beta   90.00
_cell.angle_gamma   90.00
#
_symmetry.space_group_name_H-M   'P 1'
#
loop_
_entity.id
_entity.type
_entity.pdbx_description
1 polymer ?
#
loop_
_entity_poly.entity_id
_entity_poly.type
_entity_poly.pdbx_seq_one_letter_code
_entity_poly.pdbx_strand_id
1 'polypeptide(L)'
;MPLIDVCPLSELPTGARRTVEHDDVEILVVNCDGEILAMEDRCSHDDGDLADGELDVAACQIECPRHGARFDLRSGCPLTLPAYEPVDTFPVVLDGDTIKLEVD
;
A
#
# COMPACT_ATOMS: atom_id res chain seq x y z
N MET A 1 -1.37 18.00 9.49
CA MET A 1 -0.79 17.24 8.38
C MET A 1 -1.73 17.27 7.19
N PRO A 2 -1.22 17.53 5.98
CA PRO A 2 -2.12 17.61 4.83
C PRO A 2 -2.72 16.25 4.49
N LEU A 3 -3.93 16.31 3.95
CA LEU A 3 -4.62 15.13 3.44
C LEU A 3 -4.68 15.22 1.92
N ILE A 4 -4.44 14.11 1.25
CA ILE A 4 -4.63 14.03 -0.20
C ILE A 4 -5.77 13.06 -0.50
N ASP A 5 -6.55 13.38 -1.54
CA ASP A 5 -7.65 12.54 -1.96
C ASP A 5 -7.13 11.38 -2.82
N VAL A 6 -7.64 10.20 -2.59
CA VAL A 6 -7.29 9.01 -3.39
C VAL A 6 -8.42 8.73 -4.39
N CYS A 7 -9.57 8.31 -3.89
CA CYS A 7 -10.73 7.97 -4.71
C CYS A 7 -11.94 7.74 -3.82
N PRO A 8 -13.15 7.69 -4.39
CA PRO A 8 -14.30 7.22 -3.64
C PRO A 8 -14.13 5.77 -3.22
N LEU A 9 -14.64 5.45 -2.03
CA LEU A 9 -14.54 4.09 -1.48
C LEU A 9 -15.16 3.06 -2.43
N SER A 10 -16.22 3.42 -3.14
CA SER A 10 -16.88 2.53 -4.09
C SER A 10 -15.99 2.12 -5.27
N GLU A 11 -14.91 2.87 -5.52
CA GLU A 11 -13.96 2.56 -6.60
C GLU A 11 -12.81 1.67 -6.13
N LEU A 12 -12.79 1.30 -4.84
CA LEU A 12 -11.75 0.44 -4.29
C LEU A 12 -12.39 -0.72 -3.52
N PRO A 13 -13.03 -1.67 -4.22
CA PRO A 13 -13.61 -2.84 -3.56
C PRO A 13 -12.51 -3.77 -3.03
N THR A 14 -12.93 -4.76 -2.24
CA THR A 14 -11.99 -5.74 -1.67
C THR A 14 -11.10 -6.36 -2.75
N GLY A 15 -9.80 -6.38 -2.49
CA GLY A 15 -8.82 -6.91 -3.43
C GLY A 15 -8.35 -5.90 -4.46
N ALA A 16 -8.99 -4.74 -4.55
CA ALA A 16 -8.57 -3.68 -5.47
C ALA A 16 -7.40 -2.91 -4.88
N ARG A 17 -6.60 -2.34 -5.77
CA ARG A 17 -5.47 -1.51 -5.40
C ARG A 17 -5.40 -0.30 -6.31
N ARG A 18 -4.82 0.78 -5.80
CA ARG A 18 -4.62 2.01 -6.55
C ARG A 18 -3.30 2.65 -6.13
N THR A 19 -2.61 3.29 -7.07
CA THR A 19 -1.39 4.05 -6.76
C THR A 19 -1.67 5.53 -6.90
N VAL A 20 -1.08 6.32 -6.00
CA VAL A 20 -1.10 7.78 -6.06
C VAL A 20 0.32 8.28 -5.85
N GLU A 21 0.61 9.47 -6.37
CA GLU A 21 1.92 10.09 -6.22
C GLU A 21 1.80 11.36 -5.42
N HIS A 22 2.73 11.56 -4.48
CA HIS A 22 2.81 12.79 -3.69
C HIS A 22 4.30 13.07 -3.40
N ASP A 23 4.78 14.26 -3.80
CA ASP A 23 6.17 14.68 -3.61
C ASP A 23 7.19 13.64 -4.08
N ASP A 24 6.99 13.13 -5.30
CA ASP A 24 7.85 12.12 -5.93
C ASP A 24 7.82 10.75 -5.24
N VAL A 25 6.90 10.55 -4.30
CA VAL A 25 6.71 9.26 -3.64
C VAL A 25 5.45 8.61 -4.21
N GLU A 26 5.58 7.38 -4.69
CA GLU A 26 4.43 6.60 -5.10
C GLU A 26 3.88 5.85 -3.89
N ILE A 27 2.56 5.90 -3.71
CA ILE A 27 1.88 5.28 -2.58
C ILE A 27 0.88 4.27 -3.11
N LEU A 28 0.97 3.05 -2.59
CA LEU A 28 0.04 1.97 -2.92
C LEU A 28 -1.08 1.96 -1.89
N VAL A 29 -2.32 2.01 -2.36
CA VAL A 29 -3.52 1.94 -1.51
C VAL A 29 -4.27 0.66 -1.85
N VAL A 30 -4.60 -0.13 -0.85
CA VAL A 30 -5.18 -1.46 -1.02
C VAL A 30 -6.38 -1.64 -0.09
N ASN A 31 -7.40 -2.31 -0.57
CA ASN A 31 -8.51 -2.76 0.25
C ASN A 31 -8.31 -4.23 0.60
N CYS A 32 -7.98 -4.51 1.86
CA CYS A 32 -7.84 -5.86 2.40
C CYS A 32 -9.11 -6.23 3.17
N ASP A 33 -10.09 -6.77 2.47
CA ASP A 33 -11.34 -7.24 3.07
C ASP A 33 -12.03 -6.16 3.93
N GLY A 34 -12.12 -4.95 3.38
CA GLY A 34 -12.77 -3.82 4.04
C GLY A 34 -11.81 -2.88 4.78
N GLU A 35 -10.59 -3.29 5.04
CA GLU A 35 -9.58 -2.46 5.67
C GLU A 35 -8.75 -1.77 4.59
N ILE A 36 -8.77 -0.43 4.59
CA ILE A 36 -8.02 0.36 3.61
C ILE A 36 -6.64 0.68 4.18
N LEU A 37 -5.60 0.27 3.49
CA LEU A 37 -4.21 0.43 3.94
C LEU A 37 -3.39 1.08 2.84
N ALA A 38 -2.38 1.84 3.25
CA ALA A 38 -1.50 2.55 2.33
C ALA A 38 -0.05 2.42 2.75
N MET A 39 0.82 2.16 1.78
CA MET A 39 2.24 2.06 2.02
C MET A 39 3.00 2.56 0.79
N GLU A 40 4.27 2.88 0.97
CA GLU A 40 5.11 3.28 -0.15
C GLU A 40 5.16 2.17 -1.20
N ASP A 41 4.91 2.52 -2.46
CA ASP A 41 4.92 1.56 -3.58
C ASP A 41 6.35 1.31 -4.05
N ARG A 42 7.12 0.67 -3.17
CA ARG A 42 8.53 0.38 -3.45
C ARG A 42 8.97 -0.85 -2.67
N CYS A 43 9.61 -1.76 -3.35
CA CYS A 43 10.29 -2.85 -2.67
C CYS A 43 11.61 -2.32 -2.09
N SER A 44 11.80 -2.40 -0.78
CA SER A 44 13.00 -1.89 -0.12
C SER A 44 14.27 -2.62 -0.55
N HIS A 45 14.10 -3.78 -1.17
CA HIS A 45 15.23 -4.59 -1.65
C HIS A 45 15.83 -4.05 -2.96
N ASP A 46 15.00 -3.66 -3.93
CA ASP A 46 15.49 -3.29 -5.24
C ASP A 46 14.73 -2.15 -5.94
N ASP A 47 13.95 -1.39 -5.18
CA ASP A 47 13.14 -0.27 -5.69
C ASP A 47 12.10 -0.66 -6.75
N GLY A 48 11.73 -1.94 -6.83
CA GLY A 48 10.67 -2.38 -7.71
C GLY A 48 9.29 -1.98 -7.18
N ASP A 49 8.31 -1.84 -8.09
CA ASP A 49 6.96 -1.46 -7.71
C ASP A 49 6.22 -2.63 -7.09
N LEU A 50 5.74 -2.44 -5.86
CA LEU A 50 4.95 -3.46 -5.17
C LEU A 50 3.54 -3.59 -5.75
N ALA A 51 3.04 -2.54 -6.42
CA ALA A 51 1.70 -2.54 -7.00
C ALA A 51 1.48 -3.67 -8.01
N ASP A 52 2.55 -4.10 -8.70
CA ASP A 52 2.48 -5.17 -9.68
C ASP A 52 2.60 -6.57 -9.06
N GLY A 53 2.78 -6.65 -7.75
CA GLY A 53 2.97 -7.91 -7.04
C GLY A 53 1.66 -8.63 -6.76
N GLU A 54 1.78 -9.85 -6.27
CA GLU A 54 0.64 -10.66 -5.90
C GLU A 54 0.12 -10.23 -4.52
N LEU A 55 -1.18 -9.98 -4.44
CA LEU A 55 -1.84 -9.56 -3.21
C LEU A 55 -2.52 -10.75 -2.54
N ASP A 56 -2.19 -10.99 -1.27
CA ASP A 56 -2.89 -11.95 -0.42
C ASP A 56 -3.86 -11.16 0.48
N VAL A 57 -5.12 -11.11 0.09
CA VAL A 57 -6.14 -10.34 0.81
C VAL A 57 -6.38 -10.92 2.21
N ALA A 58 -6.39 -12.23 2.34
CA ALA A 58 -6.68 -12.88 3.63
C ALA A 58 -5.60 -12.58 4.67
N ALA A 59 -4.34 -12.59 4.26
CA ALA A 59 -3.21 -12.28 5.14
C ALA A 59 -2.84 -10.80 5.13
N CYS A 60 -3.39 -10.04 4.20
CA CYS A 60 -3.08 -8.62 3.98
C CYS A 60 -1.58 -8.39 3.75
N GLN A 61 -1.05 -9.13 2.79
CA GLN A 61 0.36 -9.10 2.40
C GLN A 61 0.48 -8.88 0.90
N ILE A 62 1.58 -8.28 0.47
CA ILE A 62 1.87 -8.12 -0.94
C ILE A 62 3.27 -8.66 -1.23
N GLU A 63 3.42 -9.35 -2.36
CA GLU A 63 4.67 -9.96 -2.77
C GLU A 63 5.34 -9.11 -3.85
N CYS A 64 6.63 -8.81 -3.65
CA CYS A 64 7.43 -8.13 -4.67
C CYS A 64 7.53 -9.03 -5.91
N PRO A 65 7.18 -8.52 -7.11
CA PRO A 65 7.16 -9.37 -8.31
C PRO A 65 8.53 -9.83 -8.79
N ARG A 66 9.60 -9.19 -8.33
CA ARG A 66 10.94 -9.51 -8.80
C ARG A 66 11.59 -10.69 -8.08
N HIS A 67 11.51 -10.69 -6.75
CA HIS A 67 12.25 -11.66 -5.94
C HIS A 67 11.38 -12.40 -4.93
N GLY A 68 10.08 -12.16 -4.94
CA GLY A 68 9.17 -12.84 -4.04
C GLY A 68 9.20 -12.39 -2.60
N ALA A 69 9.84 -11.25 -2.31
CA ALA A 69 9.81 -10.70 -0.95
C ALA A 69 8.39 -10.27 -0.59
N ARG A 70 7.94 -10.64 0.59
CA ARG A 70 6.59 -10.31 1.06
C ARG A 70 6.63 -9.23 2.10
N PHE A 71 5.65 -8.33 2.05
CA PHE A 71 5.50 -7.23 3.00
C PHE A 71 4.12 -7.27 3.64
N ASP A 72 4.09 -6.98 4.93
CA ASP A 72 2.82 -6.79 5.65
C ASP A 72 2.28 -5.41 5.31
N LEU A 73 1.07 -5.34 4.77
CA LEU A 73 0.46 -4.08 4.38
C LEU A 73 0.12 -3.18 5.56
N ARG A 74 -0.10 -3.74 6.75
CA ARG A 74 -0.44 -2.93 7.93
C ARG A 74 0.76 -2.22 8.53
N SER A 75 1.91 -2.87 8.54
CA SER A 75 3.11 -2.32 9.18
C SER A 75 4.18 -1.86 8.18
N GLY A 76 4.11 -2.32 6.93
CA GLY A 76 5.16 -2.09 5.96
C GLY A 76 6.39 -2.96 6.19
N CYS A 77 6.33 -3.87 7.15
CA CYS A 77 7.49 -4.72 7.49
C CYS A 77 7.68 -5.84 6.48
N PRO A 78 8.93 -6.11 6.09
CA PRO A 78 9.20 -7.28 5.25
C PRO A 78 9.03 -8.56 6.07
N LEU A 79 8.42 -9.56 5.44
CA LEU A 79 8.13 -10.84 6.09
C LEU A 79 9.05 -11.96 5.60
N THR A 80 9.63 -11.79 4.42
CA THR A 80 10.52 -12.78 3.82
C THR A 80 11.72 -12.12 3.16
N LEU A 81 12.83 -12.84 3.12
CA LEU A 81 14.00 -12.41 2.37
C LEU A 81 13.68 -12.41 0.87
N PRO A 82 14.35 -11.59 0.05
CA PRO A 82 15.56 -10.83 0.37
C PRO A 82 15.32 -9.44 0.99
N ALA A 83 14.06 -9.00 1.17
CA ALA A 83 13.79 -7.72 1.80
C ALA A 83 13.93 -7.83 3.32
N TYR A 84 14.60 -6.86 3.94
CA TYR A 84 14.79 -6.83 5.39
C TYR A 84 14.58 -5.43 5.99
N GLU A 85 14.26 -4.45 5.16
CA GLU A 85 13.95 -3.09 5.63
C GLU A 85 12.46 -2.79 5.39
N PRO A 86 11.78 -2.16 6.37
CA PRO A 86 10.37 -1.80 6.17
C PRO A 86 10.23 -0.65 5.19
N VAL A 87 9.05 -0.55 4.58
CA VAL A 87 8.65 0.62 3.80
C VAL A 87 7.72 1.48 4.65
N ASP A 88 7.63 2.77 4.30
CA ASP A 88 6.78 3.69 5.03
C ASP A 88 5.30 3.36 4.80
N THR A 89 4.49 3.51 5.86
CA THR A 89 3.04 3.42 5.76
C THR A 89 2.44 4.80 5.98
N PHE A 90 1.20 4.98 5.50
CA PHE A 90 0.49 6.26 5.59
C PHE A 90 -0.88 6.04 6.23
N PRO A 91 -1.25 6.86 7.21
CA PRO A 91 -2.60 6.76 7.80
C PRO A 91 -3.67 7.02 6.74
N VAL A 92 -4.72 6.21 6.79
CA VAL A 92 -5.87 6.34 5.89
C VAL A 92 -7.01 6.99 6.66
N VAL A 93 -7.63 7.99 6.05
CA VAL A 93 -8.78 8.68 6.61
C VAL A 93 -9.95 8.51 5.65
N LEU A 94 -11.11 8.10 6.18
CA LEU A 94 -12.34 8.06 5.41
C LEU A 94 -13.16 9.29 5.75
N ASP A 95 -13.36 10.16 4.76
CA ASP A 95 -14.17 11.36 4.90
C ASP A 95 -15.46 11.13 4.08
N GLY A 96 -16.52 10.70 4.79
CA GLY A 96 -17.70 10.21 4.11
C GLY A 96 -17.35 8.98 3.27
N ASP A 97 -17.53 9.07 1.97
CA ASP A 97 -17.19 7.99 1.04
C ASP A 97 -15.86 8.19 0.33
N THR A 98 -15.08 9.20 0.73
CA THR A 98 -13.80 9.50 0.07
C THR A 98 -12.64 8.96 0.89
N ILE A 99 -11.76 8.20 0.23
CA ILE A 99 -10.52 7.72 0.82
C ILE A 99 -9.48 8.84 0.71
N LYS A 100 -8.88 9.19 1.83
CA LYS A 100 -7.81 10.19 1.91
C LYS A 100 -6.61 9.61 2.61
N LEU A 101 -5.43 10.15 2.31
CA LEU A 101 -4.19 9.77 2.96
C LEU A 101 -3.62 10.96 3.71
N GLU A 102 -3.12 10.69 4.91
CA GLU A 102 -2.39 11.69 5.68
C GLU A 102 -0.91 11.63 5.25
N VAL A 103 -0.40 12.73 4.71
CA VAL A 103 0.96 12.83 4.20
C VAL A 103 1.67 14.03 4.82
N ASP A 104 2.98 14.05 4.74
CA ASP A 104 3.79 15.16 5.24
C ASP A 104 3.95 16.27 4.19
#